data_5939c7cd79d4790278ff6ffd07d3ee96
#
_entry.id   5939c7cd79d4790278ff6ffd07d3ee96
#
_cell.length_a   1.000
_cell.length_b   1.000
_cell.length_c   1.000
_cell.angle_alpha   90.00
_cell.angle_beta   90.00
_cell.angle_gamma   90.00
#
_symmetry.space_group_name_H-M   'P 1'
#
loop_
_entity.id
_entity.type
_entity.pdbx_description
1 polymer ?
#
loop_
_entity_poly.entity_id
_entity_poly.type
_entity_poly.pdbx_seq_one_letter_code
_entity_poly.pdbx_strand_id
1 'polypeptide(L)'
;MSVTFHADDYGITEQQAADILKLSQVCGGQGALSSVSIFANSPAFEVAAEMARPYVESGKLAMALHLNLVEGRPCAPVAEVPLLVNQRGTFANDFVGLLMHA
;
A
#
# COMPACT_ATOMS: atom_id res chain seq x y z
N MET A 1 17.91 7.34 -20.99
CA MET A 1 16.58 7.45 -20.34
C MET A 1 16.32 6.18 -19.56
N SER A 2 15.90 6.29 -18.31
CA SER A 2 15.50 5.14 -17.51
C SER A 2 13.98 5.14 -17.33
N VAL A 3 13.40 3.94 -17.24
CA VAL A 3 11.97 3.74 -17.02
C VAL A 3 11.81 2.90 -15.75
N THR A 4 10.94 3.35 -14.84
CA THR A 4 10.61 2.61 -13.65
C THR A 4 9.19 2.08 -13.77
N PHE A 5 9.01 0.77 -13.56
CA PHE A 5 7.69 0.17 -13.44
C PHE A 5 7.34 0.07 -11.96
N HIS A 6 6.20 0.63 -11.61
CA HIS A 6 5.73 0.74 -10.24
C HIS A 6 4.38 0.04 -10.08
N ALA A 7 4.21 -0.74 -9.02
CA ALA A 7 2.93 -1.34 -8.69
C ALA A 7 2.30 -0.58 -7.53
N ASP A 8 1.15 0.03 -7.78
CA ASP A 8 0.30 0.60 -6.74
C ASP A 8 -0.42 -0.50 -5.98
N ASP A 9 -0.95 -0.15 -4.80
CA ASP A 9 -1.85 -1.01 -4.03
C ASP A 9 -1.21 -2.32 -3.54
N TYR A 10 0.12 -2.35 -3.37
CA TYR A 10 0.79 -3.51 -2.80
C TYR A 10 0.31 -3.78 -1.38
N GLY A 11 0.01 -5.05 -1.08
CA GLY A 11 -0.30 -5.47 0.27
C GLY A 11 -1.77 -5.40 0.64
N ILE A 12 -2.69 -5.41 -0.33
CA ILE A 12 -4.13 -5.53 -0.06
C ILE A 12 -4.42 -6.90 0.54
N THR A 13 -3.82 -7.95 -0.02
CA THR A 13 -3.86 -9.32 0.52
C THR A 13 -2.46 -9.91 0.48
N GLU A 14 -2.25 -10.99 1.26
CA GLU A 14 -0.99 -11.72 1.23
C GLU A 14 -0.73 -12.33 -0.14
N GLN A 15 -1.75 -12.90 -0.78
CA GLN A 15 -1.60 -13.50 -2.11
C GLN A 15 -1.24 -12.46 -3.16
N GLN A 16 -1.90 -11.30 -3.15
CA GLN A 16 -1.58 -10.21 -4.06
C GLN A 16 -0.13 -9.73 -3.87
N ALA A 17 0.30 -9.60 -2.61
CA ALA A 17 1.68 -9.22 -2.30
C ALA A 17 2.67 -10.23 -2.87
N ALA A 18 2.41 -11.54 -2.71
CA ALA A 18 3.26 -12.59 -3.24
C ALA A 18 3.35 -12.51 -4.78
N ASP A 19 2.22 -12.30 -5.44
CA ASP A 19 2.17 -12.22 -6.89
C ASP A 19 2.93 -10.99 -7.43
N ILE A 20 2.81 -9.86 -6.76
CA ILE A 20 3.55 -8.64 -7.14
C ILE A 20 5.05 -8.86 -6.95
N LEU A 21 5.48 -9.46 -5.85
CA LEU A 21 6.90 -9.72 -5.61
C LEU A 21 7.50 -10.66 -6.64
N LYS A 22 6.72 -11.62 -7.15
CA LYS A 22 7.19 -12.48 -8.25
C LYS A 22 7.58 -11.68 -9.47
N LEU A 23 6.85 -10.62 -9.79
CA LEU A 23 7.16 -9.77 -10.96
C LEU A 23 8.49 -9.04 -10.80
N SER A 24 8.91 -8.75 -9.57
CA SER A 24 10.20 -8.12 -9.33
C SER A 24 11.36 -9.13 -9.37
N GLN A 25 11.06 -10.43 -9.24
CA GLN A 25 12.06 -11.49 -9.11
C GLN A 25 12.25 -12.32 -10.37
N VAL A 26 11.42 -12.15 -11.40
CA VAL A 26 11.60 -12.89 -12.66
C VAL A 26 12.94 -12.53 -13.30
N CYS A 27 13.44 -13.38 -14.19
CA CYS A 27 14.73 -13.20 -14.86
C CYS A 27 15.90 -13.05 -13.88
N GLY A 28 15.92 -13.86 -12.82
CA GLY A 28 17.01 -13.86 -11.84
C GLY A 28 17.09 -12.63 -10.97
N GLY A 29 15.93 -11.99 -10.71
CA GLY A 29 15.86 -10.78 -9.92
C GLY A 29 16.02 -9.49 -10.72
N GLN A 30 15.97 -9.60 -12.05
CA GLN A 30 16.04 -8.46 -12.96
C GLN A 30 14.69 -8.18 -13.62
N GLY A 31 13.60 -8.52 -12.95
CA GLY A 31 12.26 -8.21 -13.42
C GLY A 31 12.06 -6.71 -13.60
N ALA A 32 11.11 -6.35 -14.46
CA ALA A 32 10.84 -4.96 -14.78
C ALA A 32 10.32 -4.16 -13.56
N LEU A 33 9.60 -4.82 -12.66
CA LEU A 33 9.03 -4.15 -11.48
C LEU A 33 10.11 -3.90 -10.43
N SER A 34 10.32 -2.65 -10.10
CA SER A 34 11.37 -2.24 -9.14
C SER A 34 10.85 -1.33 -8.03
N SER A 35 9.56 -1.01 -8.02
CA SER A 35 8.98 -0.11 -7.03
C SER A 35 7.54 -0.51 -6.73
N VAL A 36 7.15 -0.38 -5.48
CA VAL A 36 5.76 -0.62 -5.03
C VAL A 36 5.34 0.47 -4.05
N SER A 37 4.04 0.68 -3.91
CA SER A 37 3.50 1.50 -2.82
C SER A 37 2.52 0.67 -1.98
N ILE A 38 2.68 0.73 -0.66
CA ILE A 38 1.97 -0.10 0.30
C ILE A 38 0.97 0.74 1.10
N PHE A 39 -0.21 0.16 1.35
CA PHE A 39 -1.21 0.76 2.25
C PHE A 39 -0.88 0.44 3.71
N ALA A 40 -0.58 1.45 4.50
CA ALA A 40 -0.29 1.26 5.92
C ALA A 40 -1.51 0.76 6.71
N ASN A 41 -2.72 1.04 6.23
CA ASN A 41 -3.96 0.63 6.90
C ASN A 41 -4.59 -0.65 6.32
N SER A 42 -3.88 -1.38 5.46
CA SER A 42 -4.34 -2.68 4.98
C SER A 42 -4.27 -3.72 6.10
N PRO A 43 -5.28 -4.61 6.22
CA PRO A 43 -5.19 -5.74 7.16
C PRO A 43 -3.98 -6.65 6.91
N ALA A 44 -3.48 -6.72 5.68
CA ALA A 44 -2.31 -7.52 5.32
C ALA A 44 -0.98 -6.74 5.41
N PHE A 45 -0.98 -5.52 5.94
CA PHE A 45 0.20 -4.65 5.96
C PHE A 45 1.44 -5.31 6.55
N GLU A 46 1.31 -5.88 7.74
CA GLU A 46 2.47 -6.45 8.42
C GLU A 46 3.08 -7.61 7.65
N VAL A 47 2.25 -8.52 7.17
CA VAL A 47 2.70 -9.68 6.39
C VAL A 47 3.32 -9.20 5.08
N ALA A 48 2.67 -8.31 4.36
CA ALA A 48 3.16 -7.80 3.09
C ALA A 48 4.47 -7.05 3.25
N ALA A 49 4.61 -6.26 4.30
CA ALA A 49 5.85 -5.53 4.60
C ALA A 49 6.99 -6.50 4.88
N GLU A 50 6.76 -7.54 5.69
CA GLU A 50 7.78 -8.54 5.98
C GLU A 50 8.20 -9.33 4.73
N MET A 51 7.24 -9.65 3.84
CA MET A 51 7.54 -10.35 2.59
C MET A 51 8.46 -9.51 1.69
N ALA A 52 8.27 -8.19 1.66
CA ALA A 52 9.07 -7.28 0.84
C ALA A 52 10.43 -6.93 1.45
N ARG A 53 10.58 -7.08 2.76
CA ARG A 53 11.76 -6.60 3.50
C ARG A 53 13.08 -7.03 2.89
N PRO A 54 13.34 -8.32 2.55
CA PRO A 54 14.63 -8.72 1.99
C PRO A 54 14.96 -7.99 0.69
N TYR A 55 13.97 -7.72 -0.13
CA TYR A 55 14.17 -7.06 -1.42
C TYR A 55 14.39 -5.56 -1.26
N VAL A 56 13.73 -4.95 -0.27
CA VAL A 56 13.94 -3.53 0.04
C VAL A 56 15.33 -3.32 0.64
N GLU A 57 15.71 -4.15 1.60
CA GLU A 57 17.02 -4.05 2.26
C GLU A 57 18.18 -4.31 1.30
N SER A 58 17.99 -5.17 0.31
CA SER A 58 19.01 -5.44 -0.71
C SER A 58 19.07 -4.38 -1.82
N GLY A 59 18.17 -3.41 -1.80
CA GLY A 59 18.10 -2.36 -2.82
C GLY A 59 17.45 -2.77 -4.13
N LYS A 60 16.86 -3.97 -4.21
CA LYS A 60 16.19 -4.46 -5.41
C LYS A 60 14.79 -3.92 -5.60
N LEU A 61 14.16 -3.47 -4.52
CA LEU A 61 12.79 -2.98 -4.54
C LEU A 61 12.71 -1.69 -3.74
N ALA A 62 12.19 -0.63 -4.34
CA ALA A 62 11.87 0.60 -3.63
C ALA A 62 10.43 0.52 -3.12
N MET A 63 10.21 0.94 -1.89
CA MET A 63 8.89 0.94 -1.28
C MET A 63 8.48 2.36 -0.91
N ALA A 64 7.30 2.75 -1.38
CA ALA A 64 6.67 4.02 -1.07
C ALA A 64 5.41 3.79 -0.25
N LEU A 65 4.94 4.83 0.41
CA LEU A 65 3.69 4.81 1.13
C LEU A 65 2.55 5.20 0.19
N HIS A 66 1.50 4.39 0.16
CA HIS A 66 0.27 4.71 -0.54
C HIS A 66 -0.74 5.25 0.47
N LEU A 67 -0.99 6.54 0.43
CA LEU A 67 -1.95 7.18 1.34
C LEU A 67 -3.37 6.74 0.98
N ASN A 68 -4.13 6.34 1.99
CA ASN A 68 -5.50 5.89 1.81
C ASN A 68 -6.41 6.52 2.87
N LEU A 69 -7.33 7.36 2.41
CA LEU A 69 -8.39 7.97 3.24
C LEU A 69 -9.78 7.54 2.75
N VAL A 70 -9.83 6.55 1.85
CA VAL A 70 -11.05 6.18 1.14
C VAL A 70 -11.74 4.99 1.78
N GLU A 71 -10.99 3.96 2.14
CA GLU A 71 -11.58 2.74 2.70
C GLU A 71 -10.69 2.08 3.74
N GLY A 72 -11.27 1.17 4.51
CA GLY A 72 -10.58 0.47 5.58
C GLY A 72 -10.56 1.24 6.89
N ARG A 73 -9.77 0.78 7.84
CA ARG A 73 -9.64 1.43 9.15
C ARG A 73 -8.49 2.43 9.13
N PRO A 74 -8.62 3.56 9.83
CA PRO A 74 -7.49 4.48 9.98
C PRO A 74 -6.41 3.87 10.85
N CYS A 75 -5.15 4.26 10.61
CA CYS A 75 -4.04 3.91 11.49
C CYS A 75 -4.09 4.75 12.78
N ALA A 76 -4.61 5.97 12.71
CA ALA A 76 -4.81 6.82 13.88
C ALA A 76 -6.04 6.39 14.67
N PRO A 77 -6.11 6.68 15.99
CA PRO A 77 -7.32 6.46 16.75
C PRO A 77 -8.52 7.17 16.13
N VAL A 78 -9.68 6.48 16.08
CA VAL A 78 -10.89 7.01 15.45
C VAL A 78 -11.28 8.38 16.04
N ALA A 79 -11.10 8.57 17.34
CA ALA A 79 -11.43 9.83 18.02
C ALA A 79 -10.59 11.02 17.52
N GLU A 80 -9.44 10.78 16.91
CA GLU A 80 -8.58 11.83 16.37
C GLU A 80 -8.92 12.20 14.92
N VAL A 81 -9.70 11.37 14.24
CA VAL A 81 -10.05 11.56 12.83
C VAL A 81 -11.57 11.48 12.58
N PRO A 82 -12.40 12.18 13.41
CA PRO A 82 -13.86 11.99 13.36
C PRO A 82 -14.48 12.43 12.03
N LEU A 83 -13.86 13.36 11.31
CA LEU A 83 -14.39 13.84 10.04
C LEU A 83 -14.07 12.93 8.87
N LEU A 84 -13.17 11.95 9.06
CA LEU A 84 -12.73 11.05 8.00
C LEU A 84 -13.41 9.68 8.05
N VAL A 85 -14.05 9.34 9.17
CA VAL A 85 -14.61 8.01 9.40
C VAL A 85 -16.14 8.08 9.53
N ASN A 86 -16.78 6.94 9.22
CA ASN A 86 -18.22 6.75 9.42
C ASN A 86 -18.52 6.29 10.86
N GLN A 87 -19.79 5.95 11.12
CA GLN A 87 -20.22 5.47 12.45
C GLN A 87 -19.56 4.15 12.86
N ARG A 88 -19.06 3.38 11.90
CA ARG A 88 -18.36 2.10 12.15
C ARG A 88 -16.88 2.30 12.45
N GLY A 89 -16.39 3.53 12.39
CA GLY A 89 -14.98 3.84 12.60
C GLY A 89 -14.09 3.45 11.41
N THR A 90 -14.64 3.39 10.21
CA THR A 90 -13.90 3.10 8.98
C THR A 90 -14.02 4.25 8.00
N PHE A 91 -13.03 4.35 7.11
CA PHE A 91 -13.13 5.24 5.96
C PHE A 91 -14.24 4.73 5.03
N ALA A 92 -15.04 5.64 4.50
CA ALA A 92 -16.04 5.38 3.47
C ALA A 92 -16.18 6.66 2.67
N ASN A 93 -15.10 7.07 2.04
CA ASN A 93 -14.98 8.37 1.41
C ASN A 93 -14.77 8.23 -0.10
N ASP A 94 -15.06 9.29 -0.79
CA ASP A 94 -14.61 9.50 -2.17
C ASP A 94 -14.00 10.90 -2.26
N PHE A 95 -13.52 11.27 -3.42
CA PHE A 95 -12.89 12.58 -3.61
C PHE A 95 -13.84 13.72 -3.26
N VAL A 96 -15.10 13.64 -3.70
CA VAL A 96 -16.10 14.68 -3.46
C VAL A 96 -16.43 14.75 -1.97
N GLY A 97 -16.62 13.60 -1.31
CA GLY A 97 -16.90 13.54 0.11
C GLY A 97 -15.78 14.13 0.95
N LEU A 98 -14.53 13.80 0.62
CA LEU A 98 -13.38 14.38 1.32
C LEU A 98 -13.29 15.89 1.13
N LEU A 99 -13.57 16.37 -0.07
CA LEU A 99 -13.56 17.81 -0.37
C LEU A 99 -14.66 18.55 0.41
N MET A 100 -15.84 17.95 0.52
CA MET A 100 -16.98 18.57 1.23
C MET A 100 -16.82 18.59 2.73
N HIS A 101 -16.00 17.70 3.30
CA HIS A 101 -15.74 17.62 4.75
C HIS A 101 -14.44 18.33 5.17
N ALA A 102 -13.73 18.88 4.19
CA ALA A 102 -12.48 19.58 4.47
C ALA A 102 -12.70 20.94 5.14
#